data_85206de164b38e1b017484ab20d1ea79
#
_entry.id   85206de164b38e1b017484ab20d1ea79
#
_cell.length_a   1.000
_cell.length_b   1.000
_cell.length_c   1.000
_cell.angle_alpha   90.00
_cell.angle_beta   90.00
_cell.angle_gamma   90.00
#
_symmetry.space_group_name_H-M   'P 1'
#
loop_
_entity.id
_entity.type
_entity.pdbx_description
1 polymer ?
#
loop_
_entity_poly.entity_id
_entity_poly.type
_entity_poly.pdbx_seq_one_letter_code
_entity_poly.pdbx_strand_id
1 'polypeptide(L)'
;MYKNNKVAIIDYGINNISSLTKALNIIDVNNKVVENCKELRNFNHLILPGIGSFDYGINNLKERGFKDEIIISANKGCFILGICLGMQLLFEKSEE
;
A
#
# COMPACT_ATOMS: atom_id res chain seq x y z
N MET A 1 -13.38 1.89 13.86
CA MET A 1 -14.16 1.95 12.62
C MET A 1 -13.44 2.78 11.56
N TYR A 2 -13.56 2.41 10.32
CA TYR A 2 -12.86 3.06 9.21
C TYR A 2 -13.61 4.30 8.74
N LYS A 3 -12.87 5.37 8.49
CA LYS A 3 -13.46 6.65 8.09
C LYS A 3 -13.73 6.77 6.61
N ASN A 4 -13.07 5.94 5.81
CA ASN A 4 -13.15 6.02 4.36
C ASN A 4 -13.50 4.67 3.75
N ASN A 5 -14.40 4.70 2.77
CA ASN A 5 -14.67 3.52 1.93
C ASN A 5 -13.73 3.46 0.73
N LYS A 6 -12.74 4.34 0.70
CA LYS A 6 -11.78 4.38 -0.38
C LYS A 6 -10.69 3.34 -0.19
N VAL A 7 -10.08 2.97 -1.31
CA VAL A 7 -8.88 2.16 -1.31
C VAL A 7 -7.69 3.08 -1.13
N ALA A 8 -6.80 2.77 -0.20
CA ALA A 8 -5.56 3.53 -0.03
C ALA A 8 -4.49 2.95 -0.94
N ILE A 9 -3.88 3.78 -1.76
CA ILE A 9 -2.74 3.41 -2.58
C ILE A 9 -1.50 3.93 -1.86
N ILE A 10 -0.64 3.01 -1.43
CA ILE A 10 0.53 3.37 -0.64
C ILE A 10 1.61 3.94 -1.54
N ASP A 11 1.93 5.21 -1.34
CA ASP A 11 3.02 5.88 -2.04
C ASP A 11 4.23 5.95 -1.12
N TYR A 12 5.16 5.03 -1.34
CA TYR A 12 6.37 4.94 -0.53
C TYR A 12 7.62 5.32 -1.34
N GLY A 13 7.43 6.20 -2.33
CA GLY A 13 8.55 6.73 -3.10
C GLY A 13 8.86 5.96 -4.36
N ILE A 14 7.91 5.19 -4.87
CA ILE A 14 8.03 4.49 -6.14
C ILE A 14 7.31 5.26 -7.23
N ASN A 15 7.64 4.95 -8.48
CA ASN A 15 6.99 5.55 -9.63
C ASN A 15 5.76 4.76 -10.03
N ASN A 16 4.99 5.31 -10.97
CA ASN A 16 3.88 4.64 -11.64
C ASN A 16 2.58 4.60 -10.84
N ILE A 17 2.47 5.43 -9.82
CA ILE A 17 1.23 5.57 -9.05
C ILE A 17 0.09 6.09 -9.93
N SER A 18 0.40 7.03 -10.85
CA SER A 18 -0.64 7.65 -11.69
C SER A 18 -1.32 6.65 -12.61
N SER A 19 -0.60 5.65 -13.11
CA SER A 19 -1.22 4.60 -13.93
C SER A 19 -2.24 3.80 -13.14
N LEU A 20 -1.91 3.49 -11.90
CA LEU A 20 -2.81 2.74 -11.03
C LEU A 20 -4.04 3.57 -10.66
N THR A 21 -3.86 4.84 -10.33
CA THR A 21 -5.01 5.70 -10.00
C THR A 21 -5.95 5.85 -11.19
N LYS A 22 -5.39 5.99 -12.40
CA LYS A 22 -6.21 6.06 -13.62
C LYS A 22 -7.01 4.79 -13.84
N ALA A 23 -6.37 3.64 -13.66
CA ALA A 23 -7.06 2.36 -13.83
C ALA A 23 -8.21 2.20 -12.84
N LEU A 24 -7.98 2.55 -11.59
CA LEU A 24 -9.02 2.46 -10.56
C LEU A 24 -10.17 3.43 -10.85
N ASN A 25 -9.87 4.63 -11.34
CA ASN A 25 -10.91 5.59 -11.68
C ASN A 25 -11.77 5.11 -12.86
N ILE A 26 -11.18 4.42 -13.82
CA ILE A 26 -11.91 3.88 -14.97
C ILE A 26 -12.95 2.86 -14.52
N ILE A 27 -12.65 2.06 -13.51
CA ILE A 27 -13.58 1.05 -13.00
C ILE A 27 -14.38 1.55 -11.79
N ASP A 28 -14.39 2.86 -11.58
CA ASP A 28 -15.17 3.53 -10.53
C ASP A 28 -14.84 3.08 -9.11
N VAL A 29 -13.59 2.75 -8.84
CA VAL A 29 -13.13 2.45 -7.49
C VAL A 29 -12.60 3.72 -6.85
N ASN A 30 -13.24 4.16 -5.77
CA ASN A 30 -12.77 5.31 -5.00
C ASN A 30 -11.40 5.00 -4.39
N ASN A 31 -10.46 5.89 -4.61
CA ASN A 31 -9.09 5.66 -4.16
C ASN A 31 -8.45 6.95 -3.68
N LYS A 32 -7.43 6.80 -2.84
CA LYS A 32 -6.64 7.92 -2.36
C LYS A 32 -5.19 7.50 -2.29
N VAL A 33 -4.30 8.31 -2.83
CA VAL A 33 -2.86 8.10 -2.68
C VAL A 33 -2.44 8.56 -1.29
N VAL A 34 -1.80 7.68 -0.53
CA VAL A 34 -1.44 7.95 0.86
C VAL A 34 0.09 7.98 0.97
N GLU A 35 0.62 9.14 1.33
CA GLU A 35 2.05 9.35 1.52
C GLU A 35 2.47 9.30 2.99
N ASN A 36 1.54 9.53 3.90
CA ASN A 36 1.79 9.49 5.34
C ASN A 36 1.33 8.14 5.89
N CYS A 37 2.23 7.40 6.48
CA CYS A 37 1.94 6.03 6.92
C CYS A 37 0.80 5.98 7.95
N LYS A 38 0.64 6.99 8.77
CA LYS A 38 -0.40 6.99 9.79
C LYS A 38 -1.80 7.13 9.21
N GLU A 39 -1.93 7.68 8.00
CA GLU A 39 -3.23 7.74 7.34
C GLU A 39 -3.79 6.37 6.99
N LEU A 40 -2.94 5.34 6.90
CA LEU A 40 -3.41 3.98 6.61
C LEU A 40 -4.44 3.49 7.61
N ARG A 41 -4.42 4.03 8.82
CA ARG A 41 -5.36 3.65 9.88
C ARG A 41 -6.81 3.97 9.54
N ASN A 42 -7.02 4.85 8.57
CA ASN A 42 -8.36 5.27 8.15
C ASN A 42 -8.96 4.41 7.04
N PHE A 43 -8.21 3.41 6.56
CA PHE A 43 -8.62 2.58 5.42
C PHE A 43 -8.62 1.11 5.80
N ASN A 44 -9.54 0.36 5.22
CA ASN A 44 -9.56 -1.09 5.39
C ASN A 44 -9.20 -1.86 4.12
N HIS A 45 -8.88 -1.14 3.05
CA HIS A 45 -8.39 -1.71 1.80
C HIS A 45 -7.14 -0.95 1.38
N LEU A 46 -6.03 -1.66 1.28
CA LEU A 46 -4.75 -1.07 0.95
C LEU A 46 -4.18 -1.73 -0.32
N ILE A 47 -3.58 -0.93 -1.18
CA ILE A 47 -2.84 -1.45 -2.33
C ILE A 47 -1.38 -1.05 -2.15
N LEU A 48 -0.52 -2.05 -2.20
CA LEU A 48 0.93 -1.87 -2.14
C LEU A 48 1.49 -2.10 -3.55
N PRO A 49 1.65 -1.04 -4.34
CA PRO A 49 2.21 -1.18 -5.68
C PRO A 49 3.73 -1.21 -5.61
N GLY A 50 4.36 -1.61 -6.71
CA GLY A 50 5.80 -1.53 -6.78
C GLY A 50 6.35 -2.07 -8.07
N ILE A 51 7.33 -1.37 -8.60
CA ILE A 51 8.16 -1.80 -9.71
C ILE A 51 9.58 -1.42 -9.37
N GLY A 52 10.56 -2.19 -9.89
CA GLY A 52 11.95 -1.92 -9.63
C GLY A 52 12.58 -2.93 -8.68
N SER A 53 13.66 -2.55 -8.01
CA SER A 53 14.38 -3.48 -7.17
C SER A 53 13.69 -3.71 -5.83
N PHE A 54 13.77 -4.95 -5.37
CA PHE A 54 13.21 -5.35 -4.09
C PHE A 54 13.84 -4.57 -2.92
N ASP A 55 15.17 -4.44 -2.94
CA ASP A 55 15.89 -3.77 -1.86
C ASP A 55 15.48 -2.30 -1.72
N TYR A 56 15.35 -1.63 -2.85
CA TYR A 56 14.92 -0.24 -2.87
C TYR A 56 13.51 -0.10 -2.27
N GLY A 57 12.61 -0.99 -2.65
CA GLY A 57 11.25 -0.96 -2.15
C GLY A 57 11.17 -1.20 -0.65
N ILE A 58 11.87 -2.23 -0.15
CA ILE A 58 11.82 -2.56 1.27
C ILE A 58 12.42 -1.45 2.12
N ASN A 59 13.50 -0.84 1.66
CA ASN A 59 14.13 0.25 2.39
C ASN A 59 13.23 1.47 2.47
N ASN A 60 12.58 1.82 1.38
CA ASN A 60 11.65 2.94 1.37
C ASN A 60 10.44 2.70 2.28
N LEU A 61 9.90 1.49 2.30
CA LEU A 61 8.82 1.17 3.22
C LEU A 61 9.24 1.36 4.67
N LYS A 62 10.43 0.88 5.02
CA LYS A 62 10.94 1.00 6.39
C LYS A 62 11.18 2.45 6.77
N GLU A 63 11.87 3.20 5.92
CA GLU A 63 12.23 4.58 6.21
C GLU A 63 11.03 5.49 6.38
N ARG A 64 9.95 5.22 5.64
CA ARG A 64 8.74 6.03 5.69
C ARG A 64 7.75 5.53 6.73
N GLY A 65 8.07 4.48 7.47
CA GLY A 65 7.23 3.95 8.53
C GLY A 65 6.06 3.12 8.05
N PHE A 66 5.96 2.83 6.75
CA PHE A 66 4.86 2.05 6.21
C PHE A 66 4.92 0.58 6.63
N LYS A 67 6.11 0.04 6.81
CA LYS A 67 6.24 -1.38 7.14
C LYS A 67 5.42 -1.72 8.39
N ASP A 68 5.62 -0.97 9.46
CA ASP A 68 4.94 -1.24 10.72
C ASP A 68 3.43 -0.99 10.60
N GLU A 69 3.03 0.08 9.92
CA GLU A 69 1.61 0.40 9.76
C GLU A 69 0.88 -0.65 8.90
N ILE A 70 1.55 -1.21 7.88
CA ILE A 70 0.96 -2.29 7.08
C ILE A 70 0.74 -3.52 7.95
N ILE A 71 1.70 -3.88 8.79
CA ILE A 71 1.58 -5.02 9.69
C ILE A 71 0.42 -4.81 10.66
N ILE A 72 0.32 -3.63 11.24
CA ILE A 72 -0.78 -3.29 12.14
C ILE A 72 -2.12 -3.42 11.42
N SER A 73 -2.22 -2.89 10.20
CA SER A 73 -3.43 -2.97 9.40
C SER A 73 -3.81 -4.42 9.10
N ALA A 74 -2.84 -5.23 8.73
CA ALA A 74 -3.08 -6.65 8.44
C ALA A 74 -3.61 -7.38 9.67
N ASN A 75 -3.06 -7.08 10.84
CA ASN A 75 -3.48 -7.70 12.09
C ASN A 75 -4.91 -7.28 12.49
N LYS A 76 -5.37 -6.14 12.01
CA LYS A 76 -6.74 -5.68 12.23
C LYS A 76 -7.73 -6.24 11.21
N GLY A 77 -7.27 -7.04 10.26
CA GLY A 77 -8.14 -7.65 9.27
C GLY A 77 -8.33 -6.81 8.02
N CYS A 78 -7.49 -5.83 7.76
CA CYS A 78 -7.56 -5.04 6.53
C CYS A 78 -7.19 -5.89 5.32
N PHE A 79 -7.82 -5.60 4.18
CA PHE A 79 -7.49 -6.25 2.92
C PHE A 79 -6.29 -5.55 2.30
N ILE A 80 -5.27 -6.32 1.94
CA ILE A 80 -4.05 -5.77 1.37
C ILE A 80 -3.75 -6.50 0.06
N LEU A 81 -3.63 -5.73 -1.02
CA LEU A 81 -3.28 -6.25 -2.33
C LEU A 81 -1.89 -5.77 -2.71
N GLY A 82 -0.97 -6.69 -2.90
CA GLY A 82 0.35 -6.38 -3.45
C GLY A 82 0.35 -6.57 -4.96
N ILE A 83 0.92 -5.61 -5.68
CA ILE A 83 1.01 -5.66 -7.14
C ILE A 83 2.48 -5.62 -7.53
N CYS A 84 2.91 -6.55 -8.38
CA CYS A 84 4.29 -6.67 -8.85
C CYS A 84 5.27 -6.75 -7.68
N LEU A 85 6.17 -5.80 -7.54
CA LEU A 85 7.12 -5.75 -6.43
C LEU A 85 6.39 -5.70 -5.08
N GLY A 86 5.24 -5.03 -5.03
CA GLY A 86 4.43 -4.96 -3.82
C GLY A 86 4.01 -6.33 -3.32
N MET A 87 3.63 -7.24 -4.22
CA MET A 87 3.27 -8.60 -3.86
C MET A 87 4.46 -9.33 -3.25
N GLN A 88 5.64 -9.18 -3.84
CA GLN A 88 6.86 -9.80 -3.33
C GLN A 88 7.21 -9.28 -1.93
N LEU A 89 7.07 -7.98 -1.72
CA LEU A 89 7.32 -7.38 -0.41
C LEU A 89 6.40 -7.93 0.66
N LEU A 90 5.13 -8.11 0.35
CA LEU A 90 4.16 -8.68 1.29
C LEU A 90 4.49 -10.14 1.60
N PHE A 91 4.88 -10.90 0.59
CA PHE A 91 5.25 -12.30 0.77
C PHE A 91 6.43 -12.44 1.74
N GLU A 92 7.46 -11.63 1.56
CA GLU A 92 8.62 -11.65 2.45
C GLU A 92 8.25 -11.29 3.88
N LYS A 93 7.36 -10.35 4.05
CA LYS A 93 6.89 -9.98 5.39
C LYS A 93 6.14 -11.10 6.08
N SER A 94 5.38 -11.88 5.34
CA SER A 94 4.59 -12.96 5.94
C SER A 94 5.46 -14.12 6.41
N GLU A 95 6.68 -14.22 5.94
CA GLU A 95 7.62 -15.26 6.37
C GLU A 95 8.43 -14.86 7.59
N GLU A 96 8.40 -13.61 7.94
CA GLU A 96 9.05 -13.14 9.14
C GLU A 96 8.16 -13.38 10.36
#